data_55cab24cffc5b8ec5e5af39615655acd
#
_entry.id   55cab24cffc5b8ec5e5af39615655acd
#
_cell.length_a   1.000
_cell.length_b   1.000
_cell.length_c   1.000
_cell.angle_alpha   90.00
_cell.angle_beta   90.00
_cell.angle_gamma   90.00
#
_symmetry.space_group_name_H-M   'P 1'
#
loop_
_entity.id
_entity.type
_entity.pdbx_description
1 polymer ?
#
loop_
_entity_poly.entity_id
_entity_poly.type
_entity_poly.pdbx_seq_one_letter_code
_entity_poly.pdbx_strand_id
1 'polypeptide(L)'
;AYLIGVDLGQVADDSYASIVARMEAVNSGNAELKSDGGIVYGRTGFDIDSYLSYELSALKNAYTGDESNPGMSLSDDEVRRYYDEHDWTKDGVDGKAPLDEVRGNVKAQMRSERYDELVSQRAEAIDVTDLPWDALYRFTAGRLG
;
A
#
# COMPACT_ATOMS: atom_id res chain seq x y z
N ALA A 1 -3.21 7.68 1.48
CA ALA A 1 -3.47 6.26 1.72
C ALA A 1 -4.32 6.04 2.99
N TYR A 2 -3.90 6.54 4.17
CA TYR A 2 -4.65 6.31 5.43
C TYR A 2 -6.08 6.84 5.39
N LEU A 3 -6.33 8.03 4.84
CA LEU A 3 -7.69 8.56 4.67
C LEU A 3 -8.59 7.61 3.87
N ILE A 4 -8.04 6.98 2.83
CA ILE A 4 -8.76 5.97 2.05
C ILE A 4 -9.05 4.74 2.91
N GLY A 5 -8.07 4.31 3.72
CA GLY A 5 -8.24 3.18 4.64
C GLY A 5 -9.29 3.44 5.72
N VAL A 6 -9.40 4.68 6.22
CA VAL A 6 -10.45 5.10 7.16
C VAL A 6 -11.81 5.11 6.47
N ASP A 7 -11.92 5.72 5.28
CA ASP A 7 -13.17 5.78 4.50
C ASP A 7 -13.76 4.38 4.22
N LEU A 8 -12.90 3.38 4.07
CA LEU A 8 -13.28 1.98 3.82
C LEU A 8 -13.39 1.13 5.10
N GLY A 9 -13.14 1.71 6.28
CA GLY A 9 -13.15 0.98 7.55
C GLY A 9 -12.03 -0.04 7.70
N GLN A 10 -10.96 0.05 6.91
CA GLN A 10 -9.78 -0.81 7.01
C GLN A 10 -8.93 -0.48 8.24
N VAL A 11 -8.91 0.79 8.63
CA VAL A 11 -8.33 1.29 9.88
C VAL A 11 -9.32 2.21 10.57
N ALA A 12 -9.27 2.26 11.91
CA ALA A 12 -10.24 3.05 12.69
C ALA A 12 -10.01 4.56 12.54
N ASP A 13 -8.74 4.97 12.52
CA ASP A 13 -8.32 6.35 12.31
C ASP A 13 -6.88 6.41 11.78
N ASP A 14 -6.46 7.58 11.32
CA ASP A 14 -5.16 7.86 10.74
C ASP A 14 -4.20 8.60 11.68
N SER A 15 -4.55 8.74 12.96
CA SER A 15 -3.70 9.42 13.94
C SER A 15 -2.39 8.65 14.18
N TYR A 16 -1.31 9.40 14.44
CA TYR A 16 -0.01 8.81 14.76
C TYR A 16 -0.11 7.87 15.97
N ALA A 17 -0.87 8.23 16.98
CA ALA A 17 -1.07 7.40 18.19
C ALA A 17 -1.71 6.06 17.84
N SER A 18 -2.72 6.05 16.97
CA SER A 18 -3.37 4.83 16.50
C SER A 18 -2.44 3.96 15.64
N ILE A 19 -1.62 4.57 14.79
CA ILE A 19 -0.61 3.84 14.01
C ILE A 19 0.40 3.16 14.94
N VAL A 20 0.91 3.88 15.95
CA VAL A 20 1.84 3.32 16.94
C VAL A 20 1.19 2.17 17.73
N ALA A 21 -0.05 2.34 18.16
CA ALA A 21 -0.79 1.30 18.90
C ALA A 21 -0.96 0.02 18.05
N ARG A 22 -1.27 0.15 16.76
CA ARG A 22 -1.37 -0.99 15.85
C ARG A 22 -0.02 -1.67 15.63
N MET A 23 1.06 -0.90 15.50
CA MET A 23 2.42 -1.42 15.42
C MET A 23 2.79 -2.25 16.66
N GLU A 24 2.53 -1.70 17.86
CA GLU A 24 2.79 -2.38 19.12
C GLU A 24 1.99 -3.68 19.26
N ALA A 25 0.72 -3.67 18.83
CA ALA A 25 -0.11 -4.86 18.80
C ALA A 25 0.46 -5.97 17.91
N VAL A 26 0.92 -5.61 16.71
CA VAL A 26 1.59 -6.57 15.80
C VAL A 26 2.89 -7.10 16.42
N ASN A 27 3.71 -6.23 17.00
CA ASN A 27 4.95 -6.63 17.65
C ASN A 27 4.71 -7.59 18.81
N SER A 28 3.72 -7.30 19.67
CA SER A 28 3.31 -8.18 20.77
C SER A 28 2.82 -9.53 20.27
N GLY A 29 1.93 -9.55 19.28
CA GLY A 29 1.42 -10.79 18.70
C GLY A 29 2.52 -11.66 18.08
N ASN A 30 3.48 -11.04 17.40
CA ASN A 30 4.65 -11.76 16.86
C ASN A 30 5.55 -12.34 17.97
N ALA A 31 5.74 -11.61 19.07
CA ALA A 31 6.52 -12.07 20.22
C ALA A 31 5.83 -13.24 20.91
N GLU A 32 4.53 -13.16 21.14
CA GLU A 32 3.71 -14.24 21.71
C GLU A 32 3.75 -15.49 20.83
N LEU A 33 3.49 -15.35 19.53
CA LEU A 33 3.54 -16.47 18.59
C LEU A 33 4.90 -17.17 18.60
N LYS A 34 5.99 -16.40 18.68
CA LYS A 34 7.34 -16.92 18.74
C LYS A 34 7.63 -17.63 20.09
N SER A 35 7.11 -17.10 21.23
CA SER A 35 7.26 -17.72 22.54
C SER A 35 6.54 -19.07 22.62
N ASP A 36 5.44 -19.22 21.90
CA ASP A 36 4.64 -20.45 21.81
C ASP A 36 5.17 -21.46 20.78
N GLY A 37 6.36 -21.17 20.21
CA GLY A 37 7.00 -22.05 19.20
C GLY A 37 6.41 -21.93 17.80
N GLY A 38 5.59 -20.94 17.54
CA GLY A 38 5.03 -20.65 16.23
C GLY A 38 6.06 -19.97 15.30
N ILE A 39 5.74 -19.95 14.00
CA ILE A 39 6.57 -19.34 12.96
C ILE A 39 6.01 -17.97 12.62
N VAL A 40 6.82 -16.93 12.77
CA VAL A 40 6.53 -15.59 12.26
C VAL A 40 7.12 -15.49 10.85
N TYR A 41 6.26 -15.32 9.86
CA TYR A 41 6.70 -15.10 8.48
C TYR A 41 7.03 -13.62 8.27
N GLY A 42 8.28 -13.33 7.91
CA GLY A 42 8.75 -11.97 7.69
C GLY A 42 9.42 -11.35 8.92
N ARG A 43 9.18 -10.04 9.16
CA ARG A 43 9.76 -9.34 10.29
C ARG A 43 9.12 -9.76 11.61
N THR A 44 9.94 -10.04 12.61
CA THR A 44 9.48 -10.38 13.97
C THR A 44 9.17 -9.16 14.83
N GLY A 45 9.61 -7.96 14.41
CA GLY A 45 9.32 -6.69 15.06
C GLY A 45 9.49 -5.53 14.09
N PHE A 46 8.72 -4.48 14.32
CA PHE A 46 8.70 -3.27 13.52
C PHE A 46 9.11 -2.06 14.37
N ASP A 47 9.93 -1.20 13.81
CA ASP A 47 9.99 0.22 14.13
C ASP A 47 8.91 0.98 13.34
N ILE A 48 8.73 2.28 13.64
CA ILE A 48 7.65 3.05 13.03
C ILE A 48 7.80 3.15 11.49
N ASP A 49 9.02 3.31 10.98
CA ASP A 49 9.25 3.51 9.54
C ASP A 49 8.96 2.21 8.76
N SER A 50 9.41 1.07 9.28
CA SER A 50 9.14 -0.23 8.67
C SER A 50 7.67 -0.64 8.82
N TYR A 51 7.01 -0.25 9.93
CA TYR A 51 5.59 -0.49 10.12
C TYR A 51 4.74 0.33 9.15
N LEU A 52 5.05 1.62 8.97
CA LEU A 52 4.37 2.46 7.99
C LEU A 52 4.43 1.85 6.58
N SER A 53 5.62 1.40 6.16
CA SER A 53 5.78 0.75 4.85
C SER A 53 4.96 -0.53 4.74
N TYR A 54 4.92 -1.33 5.80
CA TYR A 54 4.14 -2.56 5.88
C TYR A 54 2.64 -2.26 5.81
N GLU A 55 2.13 -1.37 6.66
CA GLU A 55 0.69 -1.05 6.75
C GLU A 55 0.18 -0.37 5.48
N LEU A 56 0.94 0.57 4.89
CA LEU A 56 0.59 1.20 3.62
C LEU A 56 0.51 0.19 2.47
N SER A 57 1.42 -0.78 2.44
CA SER A 57 1.36 -1.87 1.47
C SER A 57 0.15 -2.78 1.69
N ALA A 58 -0.20 -3.07 2.95
CA ALA A 58 -1.37 -3.86 3.30
C ALA A 58 -2.68 -3.15 2.88
N LEU A 59 -2.79 -1.85 3.16
CA LEU A 59 -3.94 -1.02 2.73
C LEU A 59 -4.07 -1.00 1.20
N LYS A 60 -2.97 -0.80 0.48
CA LYS A 60 -2.95 -0.86 -0.98
C LYS A 60 -3.43 -2.21 -1.50
N ASN A 61 -2.87 -3.30 -0.96
CA ASN A 61 -3.23 -4.65 -1.39
C ASN A 61 -4.71 -4.97 -1.11
N ALA A 62 -5.23 -4.56 0.04
CA ALA A 62 -6.63 -4.73 0.38
C ALA A 62 -7.55 -3.95 -0.58
N TYR A 63 -7.17 -2.69 -0.90
CA TYR A 63 -7.94 -1.87 -1.84
C TYR A 63 -7.94 -2.45 -3.25
N THR A 64 -6.75 -2.76 -3.78
CA THR A 64 -6.57 -3.22 -5.17
C THR A 64 -7.07 -4.66 -5.39
N GLY A 65 -7.16 -5.45 -4.32
CA GLY A 65 -7.65 -6.82 -4.34
C GLY A 65 -9.18 -6.93 -4.42
N ASP A 66 -9.92 -5.89 -4.06
CA ASP A 66 -11.38 -5.87 -4.08
C ASP A 66 -11.90 -5.11 -5.32
N GLU A 67 -12.49 -5.85 -6.25
CA GLU A 67 -13.05 -5.29 -7.49
C GLU A 67 -14.26 -4.37 -7.27
N SER A 68 -14.87 -4.42 -6.09
CA SER A 68 -15.99 -3.53 -5.72
C SER A 68 -15.52 -2.11 -5.37
N ASN A 69 -14.23 -1.93 -5.06
CA ASN A 69 -13.67 -0.63 -4.79
C ASN A 69 -13.65 0.26 -6.05
N PRO A 70 -13.87 1.57 -5.91
CA PRO A 70 -13.86 2.51 -7.02
C PRO A 70 -12.59 2.39 -7.88
N GLY A 71 -12.78 2.18 -9.18
CA GLY A 71 -11.69 2.06 -10.15
C GLY A 71 -11.02 0.68 -10.23
N MET A 72 -11.39 -0.29 -9.37
CA MET A 72 -10.73 -1.61 -9.35
C MET A 72 -11.40 -2.66 -10.25
N SER A 73 -12.63 -2.43 -10.69
CA SER A 73 -13.24 -3.23 -11.75
C SER A 73 -12.62 -2.89 -13.11
N LEU A 74 -12.19 -3.89 -13.87
CA LEU A 74 -11.49 -3.74 -15.15
C LEU A 74 -12.22 -4.56 -16.21
N SER A 75 -12.59 -3.91 -17.31
CA SER A 75 -13.13 -4.59 -18.48
C SER A 75 -12.02 -5.29 -19.29
N ASP A 76 -12.41 -6.31 -20.07
CA ASP A 76 -11.46 -7.01 -20.94
C ASP A 76 -10.84 -6.08 -21.99
N ASP A 77 -11.60 -5.10 -22.48
CA ASP A 77 -11.11 -4.12 -23.45
C ASP A 77 -10.05 -3.18 -22.85
N GLU A 78 -10.22 -2.74 -21.61
CA GLU A 78 -9.22 -1.95 -20.90
C GLU A 78 -7.94 -2.76 -20.67
N VAL A 79 -8.08 -4.01 -20.22
CA VAL A 79 -6.93 -4.91 -19.98
C VAL A 79 -6.18 -5.17 -21.28
N ARG A 80 -6.88 -5.40 -22.40
CA ARG A 80 -6.25 -5.62 -23.70
C ARG A 80 -5.49 -4.39 -24.18
N ARG A 81 -6.12 -3.20 -24.10
CA ARG A 81 -5.49 -1.93 -24.48
C ARG A 81 -4.22 -1.67 -23.68
N TYR A 82 -4.30 -1.81 -22.37
CA TYR A 82 -3.16 -1.62 -21.49
C TYR A 82 -2.03 -2.62 -21.80
N TYR A 83 -2.38 -3.88 -22.05
CA TYR A 83 -1.40 -4.88 -22.48
C TYR A 83 -0.72 -4.49 -23.81
N ASP A 84 -1.47 -3.97 -24.79
CA ASP A 84 -0.93 -3.59 -26.09
C ASP A 84 0.05 -2.42 -26.01
N GLU A 85 -0.18 -1.49 -25.08
CA GLU A 85 0.61 -0.27 -24.85
C GLU A 85 1.89 -0.52 -24.04
N HIS A 86 2.06 -1.69 -23.43
CA HIS A 86 3.20 -2.00 -22.56
C HIS A 86 3.90 -3.27 -22.97
N ASP A 87 5.20 -3.35 -22.63
CA ASP A 87 5.99 -4.57 -22.81
C ASP A 87 5.80 -5.51 -21.63
N TRP A 88 5.47 -6.77 -21.94
CA TRP A 88 5.26 -7.82 -20.96
C TRP A 88 6.22 -8.96 -21.23
N THR A 89 7.05 -9.27 -20.24
CA THR A 89 8.01 -10.38 -20.30
C THR A 89 7.62 -11.47 -19.33
N LYS A 90 7.99 -12.70 -19.66
CA LYS A 90 7.84 -13.87 -18.78
C LYS A 90 9.04 -14.79 -18.99
N ASP A 91 9.55 -15.37 -17.91
CA ASP A 91 10.67 -16.32 -17.99
C ASP A 91 10.34 -17.47 -18.94
N GLY A 92 11.28 -17.78 -19.84
CA GLY A 92 11.14 -18.83 -20.83
C GLY A 92 10.32 -18.47 -22.08
N VAL A 93 9.90 -17.20 -22.22
CA VAL A 93 9.20 -16.69 -23.40
C VAL A 93 10.07 -15.66 -24.12
N ASP A 94 10.39 -15.89 -25.39
CA ASP A 94 11.09 -14.92 -26.23
C ASP A 94 10.11 -13.82 -26.71
N GLY A 95 10.46 -12.55 -26.45
CA GLY A 95 9.65 -11.41 -26.83
C GLY A 95 8.51 -11.12 -25.84
N LYS A 96 7.40 -10.51 -26.35
CA LYS A 96 6.25 -10.13 -25.54
C LYS A 96 5.43 -11.39 -25.15
N ALA A 97 5.26 -11.60 -23.85
CA ALA A 97 4.50 -12.74 -23.33
C ALA A 97 3.02 -12.64 -23.72
N PRO A 98 2.35 -13.75 -24.10
CA PRO A 98 0.93 -13.74 -24.47
C PRO A 98 0.04 -13.19 -23.34
N LEU A 99 -1.00 -12.41 -23.68
CA LEU A 99 -1.89 -11.79 -22.71
C LEU A 99 -2.48 -12.80 -21.72
N ASP A 100 -2.88 -13.99 -22.19
CA ASP A 100 -3.50 -15.00 -21.31
C ASP A 100 -2.54 -15.48 -20.20
N GLU A 101 -1.24 -15.44 -20.45
CA GLU A 101 -0.23 -15.85 -19.48
C GLU A 101 0.13 -14.74 -18.47
N VAL A 102 -0.05 -13.48 -18.85
CA VAL A 102 0.27 -12.31 -18.01
C VAL A 102 -0.95 -11.51 -17.57
N ARG A 103 -2.16 -11.92 -17.92
CA ARG A 103 -3.41 -11.20 -17.64
C ARG A 103 -3.56 -10.80 -16.17
N GLY A 104 -3.17 -11.68 -15.24
CA GLY A 104 -3.17 -11.39 -13.81
C GLY A 104 -2.23 -10.24 -13.45
N ASN A 105 -1.02 -10.24 -14.01
CA ASN A 105 -0.02 -9.20 -13.80
C ASN A 105 -0.48 -7.87 -14.40
N VAL A 106 -1.06 -7.91 -15.61
CA VAL A 106 -1.64 -6.72 -16.27
C VAL A 106 -2.71 -6.09 -15.38
N LYS A 107 -3.67 -6.88 -14.90
CA LYS A 107 -4.72 -6.39 -14.00
C LYS A 107 -4.15 -5.82 -12.69
N ALA A 108 -3.17 -6.50 -12.10
CA ALA A 108 -2.53 -6.06 -10.86
C ALA A 108 -1.80 -4.71 -11.05
N GLN A 109 -1.07 -4.55 -12.15
CA GLN A 109 -0.38 -3.31 -12.48
C GLN A 109 -1.38 -2.16 -12.67
N MET A 110 -2.41 -2.36 -13.50
CA MET A 110 -3.45 -1.35 -13.74
C MET A 110 -4.12 -0.89 -12.44
N ARG A 111 -4.49 -1.82 -11.55
CA ARG A 111 -5.09 -1.50 -10.25
C ARG A 111 -4.12 -0.75 -9.35
N SER A 112 -2.85 -1.17 -9.33
CA SER A 112 -1.80 -0.48 -8.59
C SER A 112 -1.66 0.97 -9.01
N GLU A 113 -1.61 1.25 -10.30
CA GLU A 113 -1.49 2.60 -10.86
C GLU A 113 -2.73 3.46 -10.55
N ARG A 114 -3.93 2.90 -10.70
CA ARG A 114 -5.19 3.59 -10.34
C ARG A 114 -5.25 3.93 -8.85
N TYR A 115 -4.76 3.05 -8.00
CA TYR A 115 -4.66 3.34 -6.57
C TYR A 115 -3.67 4.47 -6.28
N ASP A 116 -2.49 4.44 -6.91
CA ASP A 116 -1.47 5.47 -6.73
C ASP A 116 -1.95 6.85 -7.21
N GLU A 117 -2.69 6.88 -8.33
CA GLU A 117 -3.37 8.08 -8.82
C GLU A 117 -4.43 8.59 -7.82
N LEU A 118 -5.27 7.70 -7.28
CA LEU A 118 -6.25 8.05 -6.27
C LEU A 118 -5.60 8.64 -5.01
N VAL A 119 -4.49 8.04 -4.56
CA VAL A 119 -3.72 8.55 -3.41
C VAL A 119 -3.15 9.93 -3.72
N SER A 120 -2.62 10.16 -4.91
CA SER A 120 -2.08 11.46 -5.34
C SER A 120 -3.17 12.54 -5.37
N GLN A 121 -4.33 12.24 -5.98
CA GLN A 121 -5.47 13.16 -6.01
C GLN A 121 -5.97 13.51 -4.60
N ARG A 122 -6.02 12.52 -3.70
CA ARG A 122 -6.39 12.76 -2.30
C ARG A 122 -5.35 13.59 -1.55
N ALA A 123 -4.06 13.39 -1.85
CA ALA A 123 -2.98 14.17 -1.23
C ALA A 123 -3.03 15.64 -1.68
N GLU A 124 -3.29 15.90 -2.96
CA GLU A 124 -3.43 17.26 -3.49
C GLU A 124 -4.63 18.03 -2.91
N ALA A 125 -5.68 17.30 -2.51
CA ALA A 125 -6.87 17.88 -1.89
C ALA A 125 -6.69 18.23 -0.39
N ILE A 126 -5.58 17.80 0.24
CA ILE A 126 -5.29 18.11 1.64
C ILE A 126 -4.82 19.56 1.74
N ASP A 127 -5.54 20.38 2.53
CA ASP A 127 -5.05 21.71 2.88
C ASP A 127 -3.90 21.59 3.89
N VAL A 128 -2.72 21.98 3.46
CA VAL A 128 -1.49 21.94 4.26
C VAL A 128 -1.10 23.34 4.80
N THR A 129 -1.95 24.35 4.59
CA THR A 129 -1.65 25.75 4.93
C THR A 129 -1.49 25.94 6.44
N ASP A 130 -2.29 25.23 7.23
CA ASP A 130 -2.30 25.33 8.69
C ASP A 130 -1.38 24.31 9.38
N LEU A 131 -0.56 23.57 8.63
CA LEU A 131 0.40 22.65 9.23
C LEU A 131 1.49 23.43 10.00
N PRO A 132 1.92 22.94 11.18
CA PRO A 132 2.96 23.58 11.98
C PRO A 132 4.37 23.33 11.36
N TRP A 133 4.60 23.92 10.19
CA TRP A 133 5.83 23.73 9.39
C TRP A 133 7.11 23.95 10.18
N ASP A 134 7.15 24.94 11.07
CA ASP A 134 8.32 25.20 11.93
C ASP A 134 8.59 24.06 12.91
N ALA A 135 7.55 23.43 13.44
CA ALA A 135 7.68 22.29 14.34
C ALA A 135 8.13 21.04 13.57
N LEU A 136 7.55 20.81 12.38
CA LEU A 136 7.93 19.72 11.49
C LEU A 136 9.39 19.86 11.03
N TYR A 137 9.81 21.08 10.65
CA TYR A 137 11.20 21.35 10.25
C TYR A 137 12.19 21.09 11.39
N ARG A 138 11.88 21.56 12.62
CA ARG A 138 12.74 21.29 13.80
C ARG A 138 12.82 19.80 14.14
N PHE A 139 11.70 19.08 14.01
CA PHE A 139 11.67 17.65 14.25
C PHE A 139 12.55 16.88 13.25
N THR A 140 12.46 17.21 11.96
CA THR A 140 13.29 16.57 10.92
C THR A 140 14.76 16.96 11.04
N ALA A 141 15.06 18.25 11.31
CA ALA A 141 16.43 18.71 11.50
C ALA A 141 17.12 18.09 12.73
N GLY A 142 16.38 17.85 13.82
CA GLY A 142 16.88 17.17 15.01
C GLY A 142 17.18 15.66 14.82
N ARG A 143 16.68 15.04 13.74
CA ARG A 143 16.96 13.63 13.41
C ARG A 143 18.15 13.46 12.45
N LEU A 144 18.56 14.51 11.79
CA LEU A 144 19.67 14.51 10.82
C LEU A 144 21.02 14.94 11.42
N GLY A 145 21.06 15.34 12.70
CA GLY A 145 22.26 15.65 13.49
C GLY A 145 22.50 14.60 14.56
#